data_61c35356561e5341ff38cafcfbce7c2f
#
_entry.id   61c35356561e5341ff38cafcfbce7c2f
#
_cell.length_a   1.000
_cell.length_b   1.000
_cell.length_c   1.000
_cell.angle_alpha   90.00
_cell.angle_beta   90.00
_cell.angle_gamma   90.00
#
_symmetry.space_group_name_H-M   'P 1'
#
loop_
_entity.id
_entity.type
_entity.pdbx_description
1 polymer ?
#
loop_
_entity_poly.entity_id
_entity_poly.type
_entity_poly.pdbx_seq_one_letter_code
_entity_poly.pdbx_strand_id
1 'polypeptide(L)'
;MRVKFCMFLLSLLGLSIGLNAQKTTAYVIDKNIKYQEIDNFSASDAWRMDFVGKNWPLEKKEHIADLLFKREFDKDGNPLGMALTNWRVNIGAGSFENRENNEVTSTWNRTECFMSPDGSYDFTKQAGQQWFMNAARERGVNDFLFFTNSAPYFMTRTGSTLSGDNLCINLQSDKFDDFARFLVRSVQHFRENGYNIKYVSPLNEPNVEWHTNSWQEGTFATKADIYKVVAELDKAISEKGVDTKIIIPEIGEMKMLFEVDANERIPDDIIRSMFYDDGAYSVMGFKNLYNCLAAHDYWTAYPPSLLVDIRTQVRDSLAANGNNTKFWASEYCILEKNEEITMPPSPVKSINLGLYVARLIHTNLAVANASAWQWWTAVSLNEDVPLQLLPLEGLTGEDVKYDGRVVTTKMFWATANYSFFVRPGMRRIDVRAVDKEVTPLEAVTSLMLSSYTDGSQVVTVIVNYADEDKCISLKCDNSRKGKLYVTSIDKDLQYIGKHKLKSLTIPARSIVTVVVD
;
A
#
# COMPACT_ATOMS: atom_id res chain seq x y z
N MET A 1 36.33 -84.94 -0.11
CA MET A 1 35.30 -83.94 -0.41
C MET A 1 35.07 -83.04 0.82
N ARG A 2 35.68 -81.87 0.86
CA ARG A 2 35.64 -80.97 1.99
C ARG A 2 34.83 -79.70 1.54
N VAL A 3 33.66 -79.53 2.12
CA VAL A 3 32.82 -78.36 1.91
C VAL A 3 33.34 -77.25 2.80
N LYS A 4 33.74 -76.11 2.20
CA LYS A 4 34.10 -74.89 2.93
C LYS A 4 32.81 -74.01 3.14
N PHE A 5 32.49 -73.75 4.40
CA PHE A 5 31.46 -72.81 4.81
C PHE A 5 32.07 -71.40 4.78
N CYS A 6 31.57 -70.53 3.91
CA CYS A 6 31.85 -69.07 3.96
C CYS A 6 30.81 -68.38 4.84
N MET A 7 31.25 -67.89 5.98
CA MET A 7 30.47 -66.98 6.83
C MET A 7 30.51 -65.56 6.24
N PHE A 8 29.38 -65.06 5.80
CA PHE A 8 29.22 -63.65 5.45
C PHE A 8 28.88 -62.84 6.72
N LEU A 9 29.80 -61.97 7.15
CA LEU A 9 29.53 -60.95 8.16
C LEU A 9 28.75 -59.81 7.49
N LEU A 10 27.49 -59.65 7.83
CA LEU A 10 26.73 -58.42 7.55
C LEU A 10 27.13 -57.36 8.58
N SER A 11 27.92 -56.38 8.17
CA SER A 11 28.13 -55.16 8.94
C SER A 11 26.88 -54.25 8.80
N LEU A 12 26.03 -54.15 9.84
CA LEU A 12 25.02 -53.13 9.99
C LEU A 12 25.71 -51.76 10.21
N LEU A 13 25.83 -50.96 9.14
CA LEU A 13 26.06 -49.53 9.28
C LEU A 13 24.77 -48.89 9.80
N GLY A 14 24.72 -48.61 11.09
CA GLY A 14 23.70 -47.78 11.69
C GLY A 14 23.87 -46.34 11.19
N LEU A 15 23.09 -45.93 10.20
CA LEU A 15 22.89 -44.51 9.94
C LEU A 15 22.11 -43.91 11.13
N SER A 16 22.83 -43.31 12.07
CA SER A 16 22.26 -42.38 13.02
C SER A 16 21.86 -41.10 12.26
N ILE A 17 20.60 -41.03 11.83
CA ILE A 17 19.99 -39.75 11.43
C ILE A 17 19.95 -38.93 12.71
N GLY A 18 20.95 -38.08 12.90
CA GLY A 18 20.93 -37.05 13.92
C GLY A 18 19.76 -36.13 13.62
N LEU A 19 18.65 -36.31 14.34
CA LEU A 19 17.59 -35.27 14.45
C LEU A 19 18.27 -34.07 15.12
N ASN A 20 18.81 -33.15 14.29
CA ASN A 20 19.18 -31.85 14.78
C ASN A 20 17.87 -31.19 15.25
N ALA A 21 17.62 -31.19 16.55
CA ALA A 21 16.53 -30.46 17.15
C ALA A 21 16.73 -28.99 16.75
N GLN A 22 15.87 -28.51 15.86
CA GLN A 22 15.94 -27.12 15.37
C GLN A 22 15.86 -26.18 16.56
N LYS A 23 16.89 -25.33 16.74
CA LYS A 23 17.01 -24.44 17.89
C LYS A 23 15.82 -23.45 17.90
N THR A 24 15.02 -23.48 18.97
CA THR A 24 13.91 -22.56 19.16
C THR A 24 14.45 -21.18 19.53
N THR A 25 14.13 -20.17 18.73
CA THR A 25 14.46 -18.78 19.06
C THR A 25 13.34 -18.18 19.90
N ALA A 26 13.69 -17.60 21.06
CA ALA A 26 12.75 -16.96 21.93
C ALA A 26 12.58 -15.48 21.58
N TYR A 27 11.33 -15.03 21.46
CA TYR A 27 10.95 -13.63 21.27
C TYR A 27 10.09 -13.14 22.43
N VAL A 28 10.31 -11.89 22.82
CA VAL A 28 9.47 -11.20 23.80
C VAL A 28 8.75 -10.02 23.14
N ILE A 29 7.47 -9.89 23.42
CA ILE A 29 6.63 -8.76 23.01
C ILE A 29 6.50 -7.84 24.23
N ASP A 30 6.92 -6.57 24.09
CA ASP A 30 6.86 -5.57 25.15
C ASP A 30 5.84 -4.48 24.80
N LYS A 31 4.68 -4.52 25.43
CA LYS A 31 3.58 -3.56 25.24
C LYS A 31 3.89 -2.14 25.74
N ASN A 32 4.91 -1.99 26.57
CA ASN A 32 5.28 -0.68 27.13
C ASN A 32 6.10 0.15 26.16
N ILE A 33 6.81 -0.50 25.24
CA ILE A 33 7.57 0.17 24.18
C ILE A 33 6.63 0.31 22.98
N LYS A 34 6.19 1.55 22.73
CA LYS A 34 5.21 1.89 21.68
C LYS A 34 5.87 2.75 20.61
N TYR A 35 5.55 2.47 19.38
CA TYR A 35 5.95 3.23 18.20
C TYR A 35 4.75 3.96 17.58
N GLN A 36 4.70 4.07 16.26
CA GLN A 36 3.64 4.75 15.54
C GLN A 36 2.25 4.10 15.74
N GLU A 37 1.24 4.92 15.58
CA GLU A 37 -0.14 4.48 15.45
C GLU A 37 -0.46 4.22 13.99
N ILE A 38 -1.20 3.15 13.71
CA ILE A 38 -1.62 2.78 12.36
C ILE A 38 -2.82 3.65 11.95
N ASP A 39 -2.71 4.31 10.81
CA ASP A 39 -3.77 5.12 10.23
C ASP A 39 -4.65 4.30 9.27
N ASN A 40 -4.04 3.57 8.32
CA ASN A 40 -4.82 2.78 7.37
C ASN A 40 -3.99 1.75 6.58
N PHE A 41 -4.74 0.82 5.96
CA PHE A 41 -4.35 0.03 4.80
C PHE A 41 -5.35 0.30 3.69
N SER A 42 -4.86 0.63 2.49
CA SER A 42 -5.68 1.08 1.37
C SER A 42 -5.24 0.47 0.04
N ALA A 43 -6.07 0.66 -0.96
CA ALA A 43 -5.71 0.47 -2.36
C ALA A 43 -6.38 1.54 -3.21
N SER A 44 -5.79 1.83 -4.38
CA SER A 44 -6.37 2.77 -5.33
C SER A 44 -7.42 2.12 -6.22
N ASP A 45 -8.48 2.86 -6.51
CA ASP A 45 -9.54 2.49 -7.45
C ASP A 45 -9.20 2.78 -8.93
N ALA A 46 -8.11 3.48 -9.18
CA ALA A 46 -7.71 3.88 -10.53
C ALA A 46 -7.47 2.66 -11.41
N TRP A 47 -8.00 2.63 -12.54
CA TRP A 47 -9.10 3.35 -13.20
C TRP A 47 -10.16 2.33 -13.60
N ARG A 48 -9.77 1.02 -13.49
CA ARG A 48 -10.57 -0.14 -13.91
C ARG A 48 -11.84 -0.26 -13.08
N MET A 49 -11.81 0.24 -11.84
CA MET A 49 -12.98 0.21 -10.96
C MET A 49 -14.17 0.99 -11.52
N ASP A 50 -13.94 2.03 -12.33
CA ASP A 50 -15.05 2.73 -12.99
C ASP A 50 -15.77 1.81 -13.99
N PHE A 51 -15.05 1.11 -14.84
CA PHE A 51 -15.66 0.19 -15.81
C PHE A 51 -16.34 -0.99 -15.11
N VAL A 52 -15.67 -1.60 -14.14
CA VAL A 52 -16.21 -2.74 -13.38
C VAL A 52 -17.46 -2.32 -12.61
N GLY A 53 -17.39 -1.22 -11.87
CA GLY A 53 -18.52 -0.72 -11.06
C GLY A 53 -19.72 -0.28 -11.90
N LYS A 54 -19.48 0.26 -13.09
CA LYS A 54 -20.50 0.73 -14.02
C LYS A 54 -21.19 -0.40 -14.77
N ASN A 55 -20.44 -1.39 -15.24
CA ASN A 55 -20.90 -2.32 -16.27
C ASN A 55 -21.08 -3.78 -15.81
N TRP A 56 -20.25 -4.26 -14.84
CA TRP A 56 -20.26 -5.67 -14.48
C TRP A 56 -21.56 -6.09 -13.76
N PRO A 57 -21.97 -7.38 -13.89
CA PRO A 57 -23.07 -7.94 -13.14
C PRO A 57 -22.94 -7.68 -11.64
N LEU A 58 -24.07 -7.38 -10.98
CA LEU A 58 -24.11 -6.99 -9.57
C LEU A 58 -23.42 -8.01 -8.67
N GLU A 59 -23.69 -9.30 -8.83
CA GLU A 59 -23.08 -10.36 -8.02
C GLU A 59 -21.56 -10.38 -8.08
N LYS A 60 -20.98 -10.06 -9.25
CA LYS A 60 -19.53 -10.07 -9.47
C LYS A 60 -18.84 -8.88 -8.83
N LYS A 61 -19.43 -7.70 -8.96
CA LYS A 61 -18.87 -6.50 -8.31
C LYS A 61 -19.08 -6.51 -6.79
N GLU A 62 -20.18 -7.11 -6.29
CA GLU A 62 -20.36 -7.39 -4.86
C GLU A 62 -19.28 -8.35 -4.34
N HIS A 63 -18.95 -9.39 -5.11
CA HIS A 63 -17.86 -10.29 -4.75
C HIS A 63 -16.51 -9.58 -4.67
N ILE A 64 -16.20 -8.68 -5.61
CA ILE A 64 -14.98 -7.85 -5.55
C ILE A 64 -15.00 -6.97 -4.29
N ALA A 65 -16.13 -6.33 -3.99
CA ALA A 65 -16.28 -5.49 -2.81
C ALA A 65 -16.13 -6.30 -1.50
N ASP A 66 -16.66 -7.52 -1.45
CA ASP A 66 -16.48 -8.44 -0.31
C ASP A 66 -15.00 -8.78 -0.12
N LEU A 67 -14.29 -9.14 -1.18
CA LEU A 67 -12.86 -9.42 -1.11
C LEU A 67 -12.04 -8.22 -0.61
N LEU A 68 -12.34 -7.01 -1.06
CA LEU A 68 -11.58 -5.82 -0.69
C LEU A 68 -11.90 -5.31 0.72
N PHE A 69 -13.18 -5.29 1.11
CA PHE A 69 -13.63 -4.50 2.26
C PHE A 69 -14.21 -5.31 3.42
N LYS A 70 -14.70 -6.54 3.17
CA LYS A 70 -15.43 -7.30 4.18
C LYS A 70 -14.51 -7.82 5.28
N ARG A 71 -14.87 -7.55 6.54
CA ARG A 71 -14.16 -8.05 7.72
C ARG A 71 -14.97 -9.14 8.42
N GLU A 72 -15.11 -10.25 7.76
CA GLU A 72 -15.83 -11.41 8.29
C GLU A 72 -15.03 -12.69 8.10
N PHE A 73 -15.41 -13.73 8.83
CA PHE A 73 -14.83 -15.06 8.72
C PHE A 73 -15.84 -16.02 8.13
N ASP A 74 -15.37 -17.04 7.41
CA ASP A 74 -16.19 -18.17 7.02
C ASP A 74 -16.49 -19.07 8.23
N LYS A 75 -17.27 -20.15 8.00
CA LYS A 75 -17.63 -21.14 9.04
C LYS A 75 -16.43 -21.87 9.65
N ASP A 76 -15.31 -21.92 8.96
CA ASP A 76 -14.07 -22.57 9.37
C ASP A 76 -13.10 -21.59 10.06
N GLY A 77 -13.46 -20.29 10.12
CA GLY A 77 -12.72 -19.23 10.75
C GLY A 77 -11.69 -18.55 9.84
N ASN A 78 -11.74 -18.78 8.51
CA ASN A 78 -10.87 -18.10 7.57
C ASN A 78 -11.40 -16.71 7.22
N PRO A 79 -10.56 -15.67 7.10
CA PRO A 79 -10.97 -14.37 6.59
C PRO A 79 -11.55 -14.46 5.18
N LEU A 80 -12.65 -13.76 4.92
CA LEU A 80 -13.32 -13.73 3.62
C LEU A 80 -12.73 -12.72 2.64
N GLY A 81 -11.94 -11.78 3.12
CA GLY A 81 -11.33 -10.73 2.32
C GLY A 81 -10.13 -10.09 3.02
N MET A 82 -9.65 -8.98 2.48
CA MET A 82 -8.51 -8.26 3.06
C MET A 82 -8.90 -7.14 4.03
N ALA A 83 -10.18 -6.77 4.09
CA ALA A 83 -10.73 -5.78 5.02
C ALA A 83 -9.98 -4.44 5.02
N LEU A 84 -9.78 -3.83 3.85
CA LEU A 84 -9.17 -2.50 3.72
C LEU A 84 -9.88 -1.50 4.64
N THR A 85 -9.13 -0.54 5.16
CA THR A 85 -9.62 0.42 6.16
C THR A 85 -9.78 1.84 5.61
N ASN A 86 -9.28 2.07 4.42
CA ASN A 86 -9.40 3.30 3.66
C ASN A 86 -9.55 2.93 2.18
N TRP A 87 -10.13 3.83 1.40
CA TRP A 87 -10.25 3.69 -0.04
C TRP A 87 -9.71 4.94 -0.73
N ARG A 88 -8.71 4.76 -1.61
CA ARG A 88 -8.03 5.85 -2.34
C ARG A 88 -8.70 6.02 -3.70
N VAL A 89 -9.45 7.12 -3.84
CA VAL A 89 -10.33 7.40 -4.98
C VAL A 89 -9.71 8.44 -5.89
N ASN A 90 -9.56 8.11 -7.17
CA ASN A 90 -9.06 9.03 -8.17
C ASN A 90 -10.15 10.06 -8.57
N ILE A 91 -9.84 11.34 -8.47
CA ILE A 91 -10.64 12.43 -9.01
C ILE A 91 -10.07 12.80 -10.38
N GLY A 92 -10.81 12.48 -11.42
CA GLY A 92 -10.36 12.63 -12.80
C GLY A 92 -10.27 14.08 -13.29
N ALA A 93 -9.36 14.27 -14.20
CA ALA A 93 -9.05 15.58 -14.81
C ALA A 93 -9.69 15.77 -16.20
N GLY A 94 -10.44 14.80 -16.71
CA GLY A 94 -11.20 14.93 -17.95
C GLY A 94 -10.45 14.47 -19.21
N SER A 95 -9.49 13.58 -19.08
CA SER A 95 -8.85 12.96 -20.24
C SER A 95 -9.83 12.15 -21.09
N PHE A 96 -10.96 11.72 -20.51
CA PHE A 96 -12.03 11.05 -21.22
C PHE A 96 -12.82 12.03 -22.12
N GLU A 97 -13.20 13.21 -21.61
CA GLU A 97 -13.90 14.24 -22.36
C GLU A 97 -13.01 14.89 -23.43
N ASN A 98 -11.72 15.08 -23.11
CA ASN A 98 -10.75 15.76 -23.97
C ASN A 98 -9.94 14.78 -24.86
N ARG A 99 -10.51 13.64 -25.21
CA ARG A 99 -9.79 12.55 -25.91
C ARG A 99 -9.16 12.93 -27.25
N GLU A 100 -9.69 13.93 -27.93
CA GLU A 100 -9.18 14.39 -29.24
C GLU A 100 -7.88 15.20 -29.10
N ASN A 101 -7.69 15.86 -27.96
CA ASN A 101 -6.52 16.68 -27.65
C ASN A 101 -5.71 16.12 -26.49
N ASN A 102 -6.00 14.89 -26.05
CA ASN A 102 -5.36 14.27 -24.91
C ASN A 102 -4.55 13.05 -25.32
N GLU A 103 -3.28 13.08 -24.98
CA GLU A 103 -2.29 12.08 -25.36
C GLU A 103 -2.18 10.91 -24.36
N VAL A 104 -3.13 10.76 -23.45
CA VAL A 104 -3.21 9.54 -22.61
C VAL A 104 -3.49 8.35 -23.50
N THR A 105 -2.50 7.47 -23.66
CA THR A 105 -2.50 6.39 -24.65
C THR A 105 -3.46 5.25 -24.29
N SER A 106 -3.64 4.97 -22.99
CA SER A 106 -4.51 3.91 -22.54
C SER A 106 -5.95 4.38 -22.36
N THR A 107 -6.88 3.82 -23.11
CA THR A 107 -8.33 4.09 -22.95
C THR A 107 -8.86 3.65 -21.60
N TRP A 108 -8.18 2.70 -20.93
CA TRP A 108 -8.49 2.24 -19.59
C TRP A 108 -8.14 3.25 -18.49
N ASN A 109 -7.22 4.18 -18.76
CA ASN A 109 -6.67 5.12 -17.79
C ASN A 109 -7.17 6.54 -17.98
N ARG A 110 -8.09 6.74 -18.95
CA ARG A 110 -8.79 8.02 -19.13
C ARG A 110 -9.90 8.17 -18.12
N THR A 111 -10.03 9.37 -17.55
CA THR A 111 -10.99 9.65 -16.48
C THR A 111 -11.97 10.74 -16.88
N GLU A 112 -13.20 10.65 -16.37
CA GLU A 112 -14.19 11.71 -16.43
C GLU A 112 -13.85 12.80 -15.39
N CYS A 113 -14.20 14.08 -15.67
CA CYS A 113 -14.07 15.17 -14.72
C CYS A 113 -15.45 15.59 -14.20
N PHE A 114 -15.60 15.79 -12.89
CA PHE A 114 -16.86 16.26 -12.29
C PHE A 114 -17.22 17.68 -12.69
N MET A 115 -16.25 18.50 -13.12
CA MET A 115 -16.47 19.88 -13.54
C MET A 115 -16.36 19.99 -15.06
N SER A 116 -17.22 20.82 -15.65
CA SER A 116 -17.19 21.19 -17.06
C SER A 116 -16.48 22.53 -17.27
N PRO A 117 -16.01 22.85 -18.51
CA PRO A 117 -15.34 24.13 -18.80
C PRO A 117 -16.14 25.38 -18.48
N ASP A 118 -17.47 25.30 -18.47
CA ASP A 118 -18.38 26.41 -18.10
C ASP A 118 -18.55 26.59 -16.58
N GLY A 119 -17.86 25.76 -15.78
CA GLY A 119 -17.92 25.79 -14.33
C GLY A 119 -19.07 24.98 -13.71
N SER A 120 -19.92 24.35 -14.50
CA SER A 120 -20.96 23.44 -14.00
C SER A 120 -20.38 22.12 -13.49
N TYR A 121 -21.09 21.49 -12.54
CA TYR A 121 -20.69 20.21 -11.95
C TYR A 121 -21.70 19.13 -12.29
N ASP A 122 -21.18 17.96 -12.67
CA ASP A 122 -21.94 16.73 -12.88
C ASP A 122 -21.33 15.59 -12.04
N PHE A 123 -21.91 15.38 -10.88
CA PHE A 123 -21.50 14.31 -9.96
C PHE A 123 -22.14 12.95 -10.28
N THR A 124 -22.77 12.77 -11.44
CA THR A 124 -23.18 11.46 -11.95
C THR A 124 -22.03 10.73 -12.68
N LYS A 125 -20.97 11.44 -13.03
CA LYS A 125 -19.75 10.92 -13.63
C LYS A 125 -18.96 10.04 -12.67
N GLN A 126 -18.00 9.26 -13.19
CA GLN A 126 -17.24 8.28 -12.42
C GLN A 126 -18.15 7.30 -11.64
N ALA A 127 -19.27 6.93 -12.24
CA ALA A 127 -20.34 6.19 -11.58
C ALA A 127 -19.91 4.83 -11.03
N GLY A 128 -18.94 4.18 -11.68
CA GLY A 128 -18.41 2.90 -11.21
C GLY A 128 -17.52 3.04 -9.98
N GLN A 129 -16.67 4.07 -9.93
CA GLN A 129 -15.88 4.38 -8.74
C GLN A 129 -16.81 4.75 -7.56
N GLN A 130 -17.86 5.55 -7.81
CA GLN A 130 -18.86 5.87 -6.80
C GLN A 130 -19.62 4.63 -6.29
N TRP A 131 -19.89 3.65 -7.18
CA TRP A 131 -20.49 2.39 -6.76
C TRP A 131 -19.59 1.67 -5.74
N PHE A 132 -18.27 1.60 -6.01
CA PHE A 132 -17.32 0.98 -5.08
C PHE A 132 -17.10 1.79 -3.80
N MET A 133 -17.19 3.13 -3.84
CA MET A 133 -17.22 3.95 -2.63
C MET A 133 -18.40 3.58 -1.74
N ASN A 134 -19.59 3.40 -2.32
CA ASN A 134 -20.77 2.98 -1.57
C ASN A 134 -20.60 1.57 -0.99
N ALA A 135 -20.16 0.63 -1.81
CA ALA A 135 -19.91 -0.75 -1.39
C ALA A 135 -18.85 -0.86 -0.28
N ALA A 136 -17.81 -0.01 -0.31
CA ALA A 136 -16.81 0.10 0.73
C ALA A 136 -17.43 0.61 2.05
N ARG A 137 -18.21 1.69 1.98
CA ARG A 137 -18.91 2.25 3.15
C ARG A 137 -19.85 1.24 3.80
N GLU A 138 -20.64 0.52 3.01
CA GLU A 138 -21.57 -0.52 3.49
C GLU A 138 -20.83 -1.68 4.20
N ARG A 139 -19.54 -1.89 3.87
CA ARG A 139 -18.67 -2.91 4.49
C ARG A 139 -17.78 -2.37 5.60
N GLY A 140 -18.02 -1.12 6.04
CA GLY A 140 -17.38 -0.52 7.21
C GLY A 140 -16.07 0.23 6.92
N VAL A 141 -15.78 0.59 5.68
CA VAL A 141 -14.74 1.57 5.36
C VAL A 141 -15.28 2.95 5.73
N ASN A 142 -14.66 3.58 6.74
CA ASN A 142 -15.13 4.85 7.27
C ASN A 142 -14.42 6.05 6.66
N ASP A 143 -13.18 5.90 6.22
CA ASP A 143 -12.32 6.99 5.74
C ASP A 143 -11.99 6.80 4.26
N PHE A 144 -12.09 7.90 3.49
CA PHE A 144 -11.74 7.97 2.08
C PHE A 144 -10.62 8.99 1.87
N LEU A 145 -9.74 8.70 0.92
CA LEU A 145 -8.72 9.59 0.41
C LEU A 145 -9.04 9.93 -1.06
N PHE A 146 -9.27 11.21 -1.36
CA PHE A 146 -9.36 11.70 -2.74
C PHE A 146 -7.99 12.13 -3.23
N PHE A 147 -7.57 11.67 -4.41
CA PHE A 147 -6.32 12.10 -5.03
C PHE A 147 -6.52 12.47 -6.50
N THR A 148 -5.64 13.31 -7.03
CA THR A 148 -5.64 13.67 -8.45
C THR A 148 -4.29 13.44 -9.08
N ASN A 149 -4.29 13.05 -10.37
CA ASN A 149 -3.09 12.96 -11.18
C ASN A 149 -2.80 14.30 -11.89
N SER A 150 -3.82 15.08 -12.21
CA SER A 150 -3.73 16.37 -12.90
C SER A 150 -4.89 17.28 -12.51
N ALA A 151 -4.74 18.57 -12.73
CA ALA A 151 -5.86 19.50 -12.73
C ALA A 151 -6.78 19.25 -13.95
N PRO A 152 -8.08 19.65 -13.90
CA PRO A 152 -8.97 19.58 -15.05
C PRO A 152 -8.33 20.17 -16.31
N TYR A 153 -8.42 19.47 -17.44
CA TYR A 153 -7.70 19.84 -18.68
C TYR A 153 -7.88 21.29 -19.13
N PHE A 154 -9.04 21.88 -18.87
CA PHE A 154 -9.34 23.28 -19.21
C PHE A 154 -8.73 24.32 -18.25
N MET A 155 -8.13 23.86 -17.12
CA MET A 155 -7.33 24.69 -16.22
C MET A 155 -5.83 24.54 -16.47
N THR A 156 -5.43 23.61 -17.35
CA THR A 156 -4.02 23.31 -17.60
C THR A 156 -3.42 24.26 -18.64
N ARG A 157 -2.10 24.38 -18.60
CA ARG A 157 -1.32 25.19 -19.54
C ARG A 157 -1.27 24.58 -20.94
N THR A 158 -1.26 23.25 -21.00
CA THR A 158 -1.17 22.50 -22.27
C THR A 158 -2.53 22.27 -22.92
N GLY A 159 -3.65 22.51 -22.20
CA GLY A 159 -4.98 22.07 -22.61
C GLY A 159 -5.16 20.54 -22.58
N SER A 160 -4.18 19.81 -22.07
CA SER A 160 -4.17 18.35 -21.85
C SER A 160 -3.99 18.05 -20.37
N THR A 161 -4.28 16.82 -19.94
CA THR A 161 -4.01 16.34 -18.57
C THR A 161 -2.57 15.87 -18.37
N LEU A 162 -1.67 16.19 -19.29
CA LEU A 162 -0.24 15.87 -19.26
C LEU A 162 0.60 17.15 -19.30
N SER A 163 1.70 17.17 -18.51
CA SER A 163 2.64 18.31 -18.48
C SER A 163 3.33 18.58 -19.81
N GLY A 164 3.46 17.56 -20.66
CA GLY A 164 4.33 17.63 -21.83
C GLY A 164 5.81 17.70 -21.42
N ASP A 165 6.63 18.34 -22.28
CA ASP A 165 8.08 18.42 -22.08
C ASP A 165 8.49 19.57 -21.12
N ASN A 166 7.56 20.12 -20.36
CA ASN A 166 7.83 21.24 -19.45
C ASN A 166 8.00 20.75 -18.01
N LEU A 167 9.17 21.01 -17.43
CA LEU A 167 9.46 20.75 -16.02
C LEU A 167 8.85 21.85 -15.11
N CYS A 168 7.53 21.98 -15.15
CA CYS A 168 6.75 22.88 -14.31
C CYS A 168 5.31 22.38 -14.25
N ILE A 169 4.59 22.82 -13.21
CA ILE A 169 3.21 22.40 -13.03
C ILE A 169 2.34 22.70 -14.25
N ASN A 170 1.55 21.73 -14.65
CA ASN A 170 0.61 21.88 -15.77
C ASN A 170 -0.69 22.58 -15.33
N LEU A 171 -0.55 23.70 -14.63
CA LEU A 171 -1.65 24.52 -14.16
C LEU A 171 -1.42 25.97 -14.60
N GLN A 172 -2.43 26.64 -15.15
CA GLN A 172 -2.33 28.05 -15.51
C GLN A 172 -2.10 28.89 -14.24
N SER A 173 -1.31 29.95 -14.36
CA SER A 173 -0.83 30.73 -13.22
C SER A 173 -1.96 31.42 -12.42
N ASP A 174 -3.10 31.65 -13.05
CA ASP A 174 -4.32 32.24 -12.50
C ASP A 174 -5.38 31.18 -12.09
N LYS A 175 -5.03 29.88 -12.09
CA LYS A 175 -5.97 28.78 -11.84
C LYS A 175 -5.70 27.97 -10.57
N PHE A 176 -4.74 28.35 -9.74
CA PHE A 176 -4.43 27.63 -8.51
C PHE A 176 -5.60 27.62 -7.51
N ASP A 177 -6.25 28.75 -7.35
CA ASP A 177 -7.43 28.89 -6.48
C ASP A 177 -8.68 28.21 -7.09
N ASP A 178 -8.85 28.23 -8.43
CA ASP A 178 -9.91 27.49 -9.12
C ASP A 178 -9.74 25.98 -8.93
N PHE A 179 -8.52 25.47 -9.04
CA PHE A 179 -8.22 24.06 -8.79
C PHE A 179 -8.46 23.66 -7.34
N ALA A 180 -8.06 24.48 -6.39
CA ALA A 180 -8.36 24.28 -4.98
C ALA A 180 -9.87 24.24 -4.72
N ARG A 181 -10.65 25.16 -5.31
CA ARG A 181 -12.11 25.18 -5.21
C ARG A 181 -12.77 23.94 -5.84
N PHE A 182 -12.24 23.45 -6.97
CA PHE A 182 -12.71 22.21 -7.60
C PHE A 182 -12.56 21.02 -6.64
N LEU A 183 -11.39 20.85 -6.02
CA LEU A 183 -11.14 19.77 -5.05
C LEU A 183 -12.05 19.89 -3.83
N VAL A 184 -12.14 21.09 -3.24
CA VAL A 184 -12.98 21.33 -2.06
C VAL A 184 -14.46 21.12 -2.38
N ARG A 185 -14.95 21.53 -3.55
CA ARG A 185 -16.36 21.30 -3.95
C ARG A 185 -16.63 19.81 -4.15
N SER A 186 -15.68 19.06 -4.72
CA SER A 186 -15.79 17.61 -4.84
C SER A 186 -15.86 16.95 -3.46
N VAL A 187 -14.93 17.27 -2.55
CA VAL A 187 -14.95 16.78 -1.16
C VAL A 187 -16.26 17.11 -0.47
N GLN A 188 -16.72 18.37 -0.57
CA GLN A 188 -17.96 18.85 0.05
C GLN A 188 -19.17 18.04 -0.42
N HIS A 189 -19.31 17.83 -1.74
CA HIS A 189 -20.42 17.05 -2.30
C HIS A 189 -20.51 15.65 -1.70
N PHE A 190 -19.40 14.92 -1.68
CA PHE A 190 -19.41 13.57 -1.14
C PHE A 190 -19.62 13.54 0.38
N ARG A 191 -19.09 14.51 1.12
CA ARG A 191 -19.38 14.64 2.56
C ARG A 191 -20.84 14.92 2.84
N GLU A 192 -21.49 15.80 2.06
CA GLU A 192 -22.93 16.08 2.13
C GLU A 192 -23.77 14.82 1.84
N ASN A 193 -23.23 13.87 1.08
CA ASN A 193 -23.84 12.56 0.78
C ASN A 193 -23.38 11.43 1.72
N GLY A 194 -22.76 11.77 2.86
CA GLY A 194 -22.46 10.82 3.94
C GLY A 194 -21.17 10.03 3.77
N TYR A 195 -20.26 10.47 2.89
CA TYR A 195 -18.91 9.90 2.79
C TYR A 195 -17.93 10.74 3.63
N ASN A 196 -17.14 10.11 4.48
CA ASN A 196 -16.08 10.80 5.20
C ASN A 196 -14.83 10.91 4.32
N ILE A 197 -14.79 11.92 3.44
CA ILE A 197 -13.58 12.24 2.68
C ILE A 197 -12.61 12.90 3.66
N LYS A 198 -11.86 12.09 4.36
CA LYS A 198 -10.96 12.51 5.44
C LYS A 198 -9.69 13.15 4.92
N TYR A 199 -9.25 12.73 3.73
CA TYR A 199 -8.01 13.18 3.15
C TYR A 199 -8.18 13.59 1.69
N VAL A 200 -7.41 14.59 1.27
CA VAL A 200 -7.27 15.01 -0.12
C VAL A 200 -5.80 15.18 -0.48
N SER A 201 -5.38 14.51 -1.54
CA SER A 201 -4.04 14.62 -2.11
C SER A 201 -4.12 15.32 -3.47
N PRO A 202 -3.65 16.58 -3.57
CA PRO A 202 -3.85 17.40 -4.76
C PRO A 202 -2.87 17.11 -5.90
N LEU A 203 -1.84 16.33 -5.66
CA LEU A 203 -0.77 16.01 -6.61
C LEU A 203 -0.39 14.52 -6.47
N ASN A 204 0.04 13.91 -7.56
CA ASN A 204 0.57 12.55 -7.59
C ASN A 204 1.87 12.52 -8.39
N GLU A 205 2.93 11.99 -7.80
CA GLU A 205 4.26 11.87 -8.39
C GLU A 205 4.76 13.16 -9.08
N PRO A 206 4.78 14.29 -8.36
CA PRO A 206 5.17 15.58 -8.94
C PRO A 206 6.63 15.62 -9.43
N ASN A 207 7.43 14.63 -9.05
CA ASN A 207 8.82 14.45 -9.50
C ASN A 207 8.94 13.73 -10.85
N VAL A 208 7.85 13.18 -11.39
CA VAL A 208 7.85 12.47 -12.67
C VAL A 208 7.60 13.45 -13.83
N GLU A 209 8.41 13.35 -14.86
CA GLU A 209 8.22 14.09 -16.11
C GLU A 209 7.08 13.45 -16.92
N TRP A 210 5.85 13.90 -16.68
CA TRP A 210 4.66 13.40 -17.37
C TRP A 210 4.61 13.93 -18.81
N HIS A 211 5.42 13.31 -19.67
CA HIS A 211 5.53 13.65 -21.10
C HIS A 211 4.25 13.38 -21.87
N THR A 212 4.18 13.93 -23.09
CA THR A 212 3.18 13.57 -24.09
C THR A 212 3.19 12.06 -24.34
N ASN A 213 2.03 11.49 -24.69
CA ASN A 213 1.85 10.05 -24.90
C ASN A 213 2.09 9.17 -23.63
N SER A 214 1.91 9.74 -22.45
CA SER A 214 1.92 8.97 -21.22
C SER A 214 0.71 8.03 -21.12
N TRP A 215 0.83 7.00 -20.33
CA TRP A 215 -0.23 5.99 -20.15
C TRP A 215 -1.32 6.43 -19.16
N GLN A 216 -1.13 7.52 -18.43
CA GLN A 216 -2.07 8.11 -17.47
C GLN A 216 -1.98 9.62 -17.45
N GLU A 217 -2.97 10.29 -16.83
CA GLU A 217 -2.91 11.71 -16.47
C GLU A 217 -1.74 11.96 -15.51
N GLY A 218 -1.12 13.15 -15.58
CA GLY A 218 -0.02 13.48 -14.70
C GLY A 218 0.44 14.93 -14.83
N THR A 219 0.94 15.48 -13.73
CA THR A 219 1.55 16.82 -13.73
C THR A 219 2.86 16.81 -12.95
N PHE A 220 3.92 17.31 -13.57
CA PHE A 220 5.13 17.69 -12.86
C PHE A 220 4.86 18.90 -11.96
N ALA A 221 5.54 19.00 -10.83
CA ALA A 221 5.49 20.18 -9.97
C ALA A 221 6.80 20.36 -9.19
N THR A 222 7.29 21.59 -9.14
CA THR A 222 8.43 21.97 -8.29
C THR A 222 8.00 22.08 -6.82
N LYS A 223 8.95 22.15 -5.87
CA LYS A 223 8.66 22.43 -4.45
C LYS A 223 7.84 23.71 -4.26
N ALA A 224 8.14 24.74 -5.04
CA ALA A 224 7.38 26.00 -5.03
C ALA A 224 5.93 25.83 -5.52
N ASP A 225 5.74 25.01 -6.57
CA ASP A 225 4.40 24.70 -7.09
C ASP A 225 3.59 23.90 -6.07
N ILE A 226 4.20 22.86 -5.45
CA ILE A 226 3.58 22.06 -4.39
C ILE A 226 3.13 22.97 -3.25
N TYR A 227 4.03 23.83 -2.76
CA TYR A 227 3.72 24.80 -1.71
C TYR A 227 2.53 25.68 -2.08
N LYS A 228 2.51 26.23 -3.29
CA LYS A 228 1.43 27.10 -3.77
C LYS A 228 0.08 26.37 -3.88
N VAL A 229 0.07 25.15 -4.39
CA VAL A 229 -1.14 24.30 -4.44
C VAL A 229 -1.68 24.04 -3.04
N VAL A 230 -0.80 23.70 -2.10
CA VAL A 230 -1.18 23.44 -0.70
C VAL A 230 -1.72 24.70 -0.03
N ALA A 231 -1.11 25.86 -0.26
CA ALA A 231 -1.55 27.14 0.32
C ALA A 231 -2.97 27.50 -0.14
N GLU A 232 -3.26 27.41 -1.45
CA GLU A 232 -4.59 27.70 -1.96
C GLU A 232 -5.63 26.66 -1.51
N LEU A 233 -5.23 25.38 -1.39
CA LEU A 233 -6.12 24.32 -0.91
C LEU A 233 -6.43 24.48 0.58
N ASP A 234 -5.44 24.80 1.43
CA ASP A 234 -5.63 25.08 2.87
C ASP A 234 -6.59 26.26 3.09
N LYS A 235 -6.41 27.33 2.30
CA LYS A 235 -7.30 28.48 2.30
C LYS A 235 -8.72 28.11 1.90
N ALA A 236 -8.90 27.38 0.78
CA ALA A 236 -10.22 26.99 0.28
C ALA A 236 -10.96 26.06 1.25
N ILE A 237 -10.26 25.09 1.88
CA ILE A 237 -10.82 24.22 2.93
C ILE A 237 -11.28 25.07 4.11
N SER A 238 -10.46 26.02 4.56
CA SER A 238 -10.76 26.89 5.70
C SER A 238 -11.95 27.81 5.42
N GLU A 239 -12.01 28.42 4.24
CA GLU A 239 -13.11 29.30 3.81
C GLU A 239 -14.46 28.58 3.72
N LYS A 240 -14.44 27.32 3.26
CA LYS A 240 -15.65 26.49 3.15
C LYS A 240 -16.01 25.74 4.44
N GLY A 241 -15.10 25.69 5.41
CA GLY A 241 -15.30 24.96 6.67
C GLY A 241 -15.46 23.45 6.47
N VAL A 242 -14.84 22.88 5.45
CA VAL A 242 -14.91 21.45 5.16
C VAL A 242 -13.91 20.69 6.03
N ASP A 243 -14.38 19.65 6.71
CA ASP A 243 -13.53 18.79 7.55
C ASP A 243 -12.81 17.74 6.71
N THR A 244 -11.68 18.13 6.12
CA THR A 244 -10.77 17.25 5.38
C THR A 244 -9.33 17.68 5.61
N LYS A 245 -8.37 16.80 5.39
CA LYS A 245 -6.94 17.06 5.60
C LYS A 245 -6.16 16.85 4.32
N ILE A 246 -5.16 17.70 4.11
CA ILE A 246 -4.27 17.66 2.95
C ILE A 246 -3.17 16.63 3.21
N ILE A 247 -2.94 15.73 2.26
CA ILE A 247 -1.83 14.75 2.22
C ILE A 247 -0.90 15.14 1.07
N ILE A 248 0.40 15.19 1.34
CA ILE A 248 1.44 15.54 0.36
C ILE A 248 2.76 14.81 0.69
N PRO A 249 3.75 14.85 -0.22
CA PRO A 249 3.69 15.32 -1.61
C PRO A 249 3.41 14.21 -2.63
N GLU A 250 3.27 12.94 -2.19
CA GLU A 250 3.11 11.75 -3.06
C GLU A 250 4.28 11.60 -4.03
N ILE A 251 5.51 11.73 -3.53
CA ILE A 251 6.74 11.57 -4.31
C ILE A 251 6.87 10.12 -4.78
N GLY A 252 7.17 9.92 -6.07
CA GLY A 252 7.26 8.58 -6.68
C GLY A 252 8.45 7.74 -6.20
N GLU A 253 9.53 8.36 -5.70
CA GLU A 253 10.73 7.67 -5.22
C GLU A 253 11.18 8.19 -3.87
N MET A 254 11.23 7.33 -2.86
CA MET A 254 11.60 7.72 -1.48
C MET A 254 12.98 8.37 -1.34
N LYS A 255 13.95 8.05 -2.20
CA LYS A 255 15.28 8.66 -2.13
C LYS A 255 15.24 10.18 -2.28
N MET A 256 14.29 10.70 -3.03
CA MET A 256 14.10 12.15 -3.23
C MET A 256 13.60 12.87 -1.96
N LEU A 257 13.23 12.13 -0.94
CA LEU A 257 12.82 12.69 0.35
C LEU A 257 14.00 13.34 1.08
N PHE A 258 15.24 12.91 0.84
CA PHE A 258 16.46 13.34 1.56
C PHE A 258 17.71 13.51 0.67
N GLU A 259 17.70 13.03 -0.58
CA GLU A 259 18.79 13.31 -1.53
C GLU A 259 18.65 14.73 -2.11
N VAL A 260 19.75 15.32 -2.51
CA VAL A 260 19.80 16.64 -3.18
C VAL A 260 20.24 16.40 -4.62
N ASP A 261 19.38 16.74 -5.59
CA ASP A 261 19.75 16.73 -7.00
C ASP A 261 20.59 17.99 -7.34
N ALA A 262 21.77 17.78 -7.89
CA ALA A 262 22.66 18.87 -8.31
C ALA A 262 22.06 19.80 -9.39
N ASN A 263 20.99 19.36 -10.07
CA ASN A 263 20.35 20.13 -11.14
C ASN A 263 19.15 20.97 -10.68
N GLU A 264 18.68 20.82 -9.43
CA GLU A 264 17.54 21.54 -8.84
C GLU A 264 16.23 21.48 -9.68
N ARG A 265 16.14 20.57 -10.66
CA ARG A 265 15.01 20.50 -11.60
C ARG A 265 13.87 19.63 -11.10
N ILE A 266 14.17 18.63 -10.29
CA ILE A 266 13.21 17.67 -9.74
C ILE A 266 13.00 17.98 -8.27
N PRO A 267 11.77 17.92 -7.74
CA PRO A 267 11.54 18.09 -6.30
C PRO A 267 12.35 17.04 -5.53
N ASP A 268 13.29 17.48 -4.72
CA ASP A 268 14.22 16.70 -3.91
C ASP A 268 14.37 17.30 -2.51
N ASP A 269 15.09 16.64 -1.62
CA ASP A 269 15.27 17.08 -0.23
C ASP A 269 13.94 17.52 0.42
N ILE A 270 12.91 16.76 0.14
CA ILE A 270 11.51 17.09 0.49
C ILE A 270 11.34 17.23 1.99
N ILE A 271 11.94 16.33 2.78
CA ILE A 271 11.77 16.36 4.24
C ILE A 271 12.31 17.67 4.79
N ARG A 272 13.54 18.05 4.42
CA ARG A 272 14.18 19.27 4.94
C ARG A 272 13.51 20.54 4.41
N SER A 273 13.15 20.55 3.12
CA SER A 273 12.57 21.72 2.47
C SER A 273 11.15 22.04 2.91
N MET A 274 10.32 21.00 3.17
CA MET A 274 8.88 21.18 3.36
C MET A 274 8.38 20.80 4.76
N PHE A 275 9.03 19.86 5.46
CA PHE A 275 8.55 19.36 6.76
C PHE A 275 9.37 19.83 7.95
N TYR A 276 10.33 20.73 7.75
CA TYR A 276 10.99 21.49 8.83
C TYR A 276 10.36 22.87 8.92
N ASP A 277 10.25 23.42 10.14
CA ASP A 277 9.63 24.74 10.37
C ASP A 277 10.39 25.87 9.65
N ASP A 278 11.72 25.74 9.53
CA ASP A 278 12.61 26.67 8.84
C ASP A 278 12.93 26.27 7.39
N GLY A 279 12.19 25.29 6.84
CA GLY A 279 12.33 24.88 5.45
C GLY A 279 11.92 25.97 4.47
N ALA A 280 12.56 26.05 3.31
CA ALA A 280 12.32 27.10 2.31
C ALA A 280 10.86 27.09 1.79
N TYR A 281 10.22 25.92 1.81
CA TYR A 281 8.83 25.71 1.39
C TYR A 281 8.03 25.03 2.50
N SER A 282 8.27 25.40 3.75
CA SER A 282 7.65 24.77 4.91
C SER A 282 6.13 24.80 4.84
N VAL A 283 5.54 23.61 4.95
CA VAL A 283 4.08 23.42 4.97
C VAL A 283 3.53 23.29 6.39
N MET A 284 4.41 23.29 7.40
CA MET A 284 4.06 23.01 8.79
C MET A 284 3.11 24.05 9.42
N GLY A 285 3.00 25.25 8.82
CA GLY A 285 2.09 26.30 9.25
C GLY A 285 0.64 26.16 8.74
N PHE A 286 0.35 25.24 7.82
CA PHE A 286 -1.00 25.09 7.25
C PHE A 286 -1.94 24.37 8.21
N LYS A 287 -3.13 24.94 8.43
CA LYS A 287 -4.12 24.45 9.40
C LYS A 287 -4.70 23.08 9.03
N ASN A 288 -4.91 22.87 7.74
CA ASN A 288 -5.59 21.67 7.24
C ASN A 288 -4.61 20.61 6.74
N LEU A 289 -3.29 20.82 6.89
CA LEU A 289 -2.33 19.77 6.63
C LEU A 289 -2.55 18.60 7.62
N TYR A 290 -2.60 17.37 7.11
CA TYR A 290 -2.35 16.22 7.95
C TYR A 290 -0.83 16.13 8.15
N ASN A 291 -0.35 16.22 9.38
CA ASN A 291 1.09 16.19 9.63
C ASN A 291 1.67 14.81 9.27
N CYS A 292 1.73 14.56 7.98
CA CYS A 292 2.12 13.30 7.38
C CYS A 292 2.79 13.54 6.03
N LEU A 293 3.94 12.93 5.84
CA LEU A 293 4.63 12.84 4.56
C LEU A 293 4.18 11.56 3.86
N ALA A 294 3.72 11.68 2.61
CA ALA A 294 3.33 10.57 1.75
C ALA A 294 4.33 10.38 0.61
N ALA A 295 4.77 9.15 0.40
CA ALA A 295 5.68 8.80 -0.69
C ALA A 295 5.46 7.37 -1.17
N HIS A 296 5.87 7.11 -2.41
CA HIS A 296 5.74 5.83 -3.08
C HIS A 296 7.00 4.97 -2.90
N ASP A 297 6.83 3.66 -2.91
CA ASP A 297 7.90 2.69 -2.64
C ASP A 297 8.72 2.28 -3.87
N TYR A 298 8.44 2.84 -5.05
CA TYR A 298 9.03 2.42 -6.30
C TYR A 298 10.57 2.50 -6.31
N TRP A 299 11.20 1.53 -6.95
CA TRP A 299 12.66 1.42 -7.18
C TRP A 299 13.52 1.35 -5.90
N THR A 300 12.90 1.09 -4.75
CA THR A 300 13.58 1.02 -3.45
C THR A 300 13.36 -0.29 -2.70
N ALA A 301 12.75 -1.30 -3.35
CA ALA A 301 12.43 -2.58 -2.72
C ALA A 301 13.55 -3.64 -2.83
N TYR A 302 14.55 -3.42 -3.70
CA TYR A 302 15.67 -4.31 -3.93
C TYR A 302 16.95 -3.51 -4.28
N PRO A 303 18.16 -3.99 -3.87
CA PRO A 303 18.41 -5.15 -3.01
C PRO A 303 17.98 -4.96 -1.55
N PRO A 304 18.00 -6.02 -0.71
CA PRO A 304 17.59 -5.93 0.71
C PRO A 304 18.32 -4.87 1.53
N SER A 305 19.59 -4.58 1.21
CA SER A 305 20.34 -3.49 1.85
C SER A 305 19.72 -2.12 1.52
N LEU A 306 19.47 -1.83 0.24
CA LEU A 306 18.82 -0.59 -0.19
C LEU A 306 17.43 -0.43 0.45
N LEU A 307 16.64 -1.54 0.47
CA LEU A 307 15.33 -1.56 1.10
C LEU A 307 15.38 -1.07 2.56
N VAL A 308 16.34 -1.59 3.34
CA VAL A 308 16.50 -1.23 4.76
C VAL A 308 17.10 0.16 4.92
N ASP A 309 18.11 0.51 4.13
CA ASP A 309 18.82 1.79 4.23
C ASP A 309 17.89 2.98 3.97
N ILE A 310 17.10 2.92 2.89
CA ILE A 310 16.14 3.99 2.55
C ILE A 310 15.10 4.18 3.67
N ARG A 311 14.51 3.09 4.20
CA ARG A 311 13.50 3.17 5.28
C ARG A 311 14.09 3.68 6.59
N THR A 312 15.35 3.34 6.85
CA THR A 312 16.09 3.87 8.01
C THR A 312 16.31 5.37 7.86
N GLN A 313 16.72 5.83 6.69
CA GLN A 313 16.95 7.26 6.41
C GLN A 313 15.65 8.06 6.50
N VAL A 314 14.53 7.56 5.95
CA VAL A 314 13.21 8.21 6.09
C VAL A 314 12.84 8.37 7.57
N ARG A 315 12.94 7.29 8.37
CA ARG A 315 12.66 7.33 9.81
C ARG A 315 13.52 8.36 10.53
N ASP A 316 14.83 8.32 10.29
CA ASP A 316 15.79 9.15 11.02
C ASP A 316 15.67 10.63 10.61
N SER A 317 15.43 10.92 9.33
CA SER A 317 15.20 12.28 8.84
C SER A 317 13.90 12.88 9.39
N LEU A 318 12.82 12.09 9.47
CA LEU A 318 11.57 12.54 10.09
C LEU A 318 11.66 12.68 11.60
N ALA A 319 12.43 11.83 12.26
CA ALA A 319 12.69 11.98 13.70
C ALA A 319 13.51 13.25 14.00
N ALA A 320 14.44 13.60 13.12
CA ALA A 320 15.30 14.78 13.28
C ALA A 320 14.55 16.12 13.11
N ASN A 321 13.40 16.14 12.41
CA ASN A 321 12.62 17.38 12.25
C ASN A 321 11.90 17.83 13.53
N GLY A 322 11.73 16.97 14.52
CA GLY A 322 11.13 17.28 15.80
C GLY A 322 9.60 17.50 15.79
N ASN A 323 8.94 17.44 14.64
CA ASN A 323 7.54 17.81 14.43
C ASN A 323 6.57 16.64 14.58
N ASN A 324 7.06 15.42 14.93
CA ASN A 324 6.29 14.19 14.98
C ASN A 324 5.54 13.90 13.66
N THR A 325 6.14 14.25 12.53
CA THR A 325 5.57 14.02 11.21
C THR A 325 5.43 12.52 10.98
N LYS A 326 4.22 12.09 10.66
CA LYS A 326 3.92 10.72 10.28
C LYS A 326 4.48 10.41 8.89
N PHE A 327 4.59 9.14 8.57
CA PHE A 327 4.96 8.67 7.24
C PHE A 327 3.90 7.70 6.71
N TRP A 328 3.49 7.89 5.44
CA TRP A 328 2.68 6.95 4.68
C TRP A 328 3.46 6.43 3.49
N ALA A 329 3.60 5.12 3.38
CA ALA A 329 3.94 4.45 2.13
C ALA A 329 2.65 4.38 1.31
N SER A 330 2.39 5.43 0.56
CA SER A 330 1.06 5.74 0.02
C SER A 330 0.77 5.13 -1.34
N GLU A 331 1.77 4.49 -1.97
CA GLU A 331 1.57 3.76 -3.20
C GLU A 331 2.70 2.77 -3.47
N TYR A 332 2.33 1.58 -3.95
CA TYR A 332 3.23 0.59 -4.49
C TYR A 332 2.52 -0.48 -5.31
N CYS A 333 3.15 -0.89 -6.39
CA CYS A 333 2.99 -2.18 -7.03
C CYS A 333 4.37 -2.64 -7.54
N ILE A 334 4.52 -3.87 -7.96
CA ILE A 334 5.80 -4.36 -8.44
C ILE A 334 6.00 -3.90 -9.89
N LEU A 335 6.79 -2.85 -10.13
CA LEU A 335 7.18 -2.39 -11.47
C LEU A 335 8.59 -2.83 -11.84
N GLU A 336 9.44 -3.06 -10.84
CA GLU A 336 10.82 -3.49 -11.02
C GLU A 336 10.93 -4.97 -11.40
N LYS A 337 12.03 -5.31 -12.09
CA LYS A 337 12.47 -6.68 -12.35
C LYS A 337 13.81 -6.88 -11.66
N ASN A 338 13.94 -7.93 -10.86
CA ASN A 338 15.17 -8.28 -10.16
C ASN A 338 15.29 -9.79 -9.96
N GLU A 339 16.39 -10.24 -9.37
CA GLU A 339 16.73 -11.67 -9.22
C GLU A 339 15.74 -12.44 -8.31
N GLU A 340 15.10 -11.75 -7.36
CA GLU A 340 14.14 -12.39 -6.42
C GLU A 340 12.74 -12.54 -7.02
N ILE A 341 12.38 -11.70 -7.99
CA ILE A 341 11.06 -11.67 -8.62
C ILE A 341 11.16 -11.99 -10.11
N THR A 342 11.62 -13.20 -10.43
CA THR A 342 11.43 -13.73 -11.77
C THR A 342 9.94 -13.93 -11.99
N MET A 343 9.42 -13.39 -13.10
CA MET A 343 7.99 -13.50 -13.44
C MET A 343 7.63 -14.98 -13.62
N PRO A 344 6.86 -15.56 -12.70
CA PRO A 344 6.44 -16.94 -12.84
C PRO A 344 5.38 -17.06 -13.95
N PRO A 345 5.18 -18.27 -14.51
CA PRO A 345 4.10 -18.52 -15.49
C PRO A 345 2.71 -18.18 -14.98
N SER A 346 2.51 -18.14 -13.66
CA SER A 346 1.28 -17.70 -13.00
C SER A 346 1.60 -16.80 -11.81
N PRO A 347 1.64 -15.46 -11.98
CA PRO A 347 1.88 -14.52 -10.89
C PRO A 347 0.89 -14.65 -9.74
N VAL A 348 -0.37 -14.99 -10.05
CA VAL A 348 -1.47 -15.16 -9.10
C VAL A 348 -1.11 -16.09 -7.94
N LYS A 349 -0.45 -17.22 -8.22
CA LYS A 349 -0.09 -18.25 -7.23
C LYS A 349 1.33 -18.14 -6.68
N SER A 350 2.07 -17.13 -7.07
CA SER A 350 3.48 -16.98 -6.66
C SER A 350 3.60 -16.54 -5.22
N ILE A 351 3.96 -17.46 -4.33
CA ILE A 351 4.28 -17.12 -2.93
C ILE A 351 5.49 -16.20 -2.84
N ASN A 352 6.41 -16.25 -3.79
CA ASN A 352 7.58 -15.37 -3.83
C ASN A 352 7.15 -13.90 -3.99
N LEU A 353 6.17 -13.60 -4.86
CA LEU A 353 5.60 -12.25 -4.97
C LEU A 353 4.87 -11.84 -3.69
N GLY A 354 4.11 -12.76 -3.08
CA GLY A 354 3.47 -12.51 -1.79
C GLY A 354 4.47 -12.18 -0.68
N LEU A 355 5.56 -12.93 -0.58
CA LEU A 355 6.62 -12.69 0.40
C LEU A 355 7.39 -11.39 0.13
N TYR A 356 7.64 -11.06 -1.13
CA TYR A 356 8.27 -9.81 -1.53
C TYR A 356 7.44 -8.60 -1.05
N VAL A 357 6.13 -8.64 -1.28
CA VAL A 357 5.19 -7.63 -0.78
C VAL A 357 5.12 -7.60 0.75
N ALA A 358 5.05 -8.77 1.41
CA ALA A 358 5.03 -8.84 2.87
C ALA A 358 6.30 -8.27 3.51
N ARG A 359 7.47 -8.51 2.91
CA ARG A 359 8.75 -7.90 3.33
C ARG A 359 8.72 -6.39 3.19
N LEU A 360 8.18 -5.88 2.09
CA LEU A 360 8.05 -4.44 1.85
C LEU A 360 7.11 -3.79 2.88
N ILE A 361 5.93 -4.39 3.11
CA ILE A 361 5.01 -3.92 4.16
C ILE A 361 5.71 -3.92 5.53
N HIS A 362 6.39 -5.02 5.88
CA HIS A 362 7.12 -5.12 7.14
C HIS A 362 8.15 -4.00 7.31
N THR A 363 8.97 -3.75 6.29
CA THR A 363 10.02 -2.72 6.37
C THR A 363 9.46 -1.31 6.46
N ASN A 364 8.38 -1.01 5.75
CA ASN A 364 7.70 0.26 5.91
C ASN A 364 7.16 0.45 7.33
N LEU A 365 6.44 -0.55 7.87
CA LEU A 365 5.83 -0.45 9.20
C LEU A 365 6.85 -0.54 10.33
N ALA A 366 7.86 -1.42 10.22
CA ALA A 366 8.77 -1.74 11.33
C ALA A 366 10.10 -0.99 11.29
N VAL A 367 10.58 -0.58 10.10
CA VAL A 367 11.84 0.16 9.95
C VAL A 367 11.58 1.65 9.73
N ALA A 368 10.74 2.01 8.74
CA ALA A 368 10.40 3.42 8.47
C ALA A 368 9.39 4.02 9.47
N ASN A 369 8.75 3.23 10.33
CA ASN A 369 7.64 3.64 11.19
C ASN A 369 6.44 4.20 10.41
N ALA A 370 6.16 3.67 9.21
CA ALA A 370 5.00 4.09 8.44
C ALA A 370 3.69 3.83 9.21
N SER A 371 2.78 4.78 9.13
CA SER A 371 1.42 4.69 9.73
C SER A 371 0.40 4.12 8.75
N ALA A 372 0.71 4.10 7.45
CA ALA A 372 -0.14 3.53 6.41
C ALA A 372 0.68 2.81 5.35
N TRP A 373 0.01 1.87 4.67
CA TRP A 373 0.54 1.25 3.48
C TRP A 373 -0.58 1.04 2.45
N GLN A 374 -0.35 1.43 1.18
CA GLN A 374 -1.37 1.46 0.16
C GLN A 374 -0.89 0.85 -1.16
N TRP A 375 -1.79 0.13 -1.82
CA TRP A 375 -1.52 -0.59 -3.05
C TRP A 375 -2.00 0.17 -4.31
N TRP A 376 -1.25 0.05 -5.39
CA TRP A 376 -1.59 0.49 -6.75
C TRP A 376 -1.71 -0.72 -7.69
N THR A 377 -2.84 -1.08 -8.26
CA THR A 377 -4.24 -0.73 -8.07
C THR A 377 -5.01 -1.95 -7.53
N ALA A 378 -6.21 -1.76 -6.97
CA ALA A 378 -6.98 -2.87 -6.38
C ALA A 378 -7.33 -3.94 -7.41
N VAL A 379 -7.78 -3.53 -8.61
CA VAL A 379 -8.01 -4.40 -9.75
C VAL A 379 -7.21 -3.92 -10.95
N SER A 380 -6.75 -4.83 -11.77
CA SER A 380 -6.07 -4.53 -13.03
C SER A 380 -6.23 -5.66 -14.05
N LEU A 381 -5.88 -5.40 -15.31
CA LEU A 381 -5.92 -6.42 -16.33
C LEU A 381 -4.90 -7.52 -16.03
N ASN A 382 -5.20 -8.77 -16.39
CA ASN A 382 -4.27 -9.87 -16.20
C ASN A 382 -2.96 -9.70 -16.98
N GLU A 383 -2.96 -8.86 -18.01
CA GLU A 383 -1.81 -8.50 -18.82
C GLU A 383 -0.91 -7.43 -18.17
N ASP A 384 -1.45 -6.67 -17.20
CA ASP A 384 -0.73 -5.62 -16.46
C ASP A 384 0.08 -6.21 -15.30
N VAL A 385 0.87 -7.23 -15.55
CA VAL A 385 1.60 -7.95 -14.50
C VAL A 385 2.79 -7.11 -14.03
N PRO A 386 3.03 -6.99 -12.73
CA PRO A 386 2.34 -7.52 -11.53
C PRO A 386 1.60 -6.44 -10.72
N LEU A 387 0.78 -5.63 -11.35
CA LEU A 387 -0.01 -4.58 -10.70
C LEU A 387 -1.12 -5.12 -9.78
N GLN A 388 -1.34 -6.42 -9.73
CA GLN A 388 -2.63 -7.01 -9.37
C GLN A 388 -2.71 -7.47 -7.92
N LEU A 389 -3.62 -6.89 -7.14
CA LEU A 389 -4.23 -7.62 -6.02
C LEU A 389 -5.29 -8.59 -6.53
N LEU A 390 -6.18 -8.09 -7.39
CA LEU A 390 -7.27 -8.83 -8.02
C LEU A 390 -7.19 -8.68 -9.55
N PRO A 391 -6.53 -9.59 -10.27
CA PRO A 391 -6.52 -9.58 -11.73
C PRO A 391 -7.91 -9.85 -12.30
N LEU A 392 -8.27 -9.10 -13.33
CA LEU A 392 -9.48 -9.28 -14.13
C LEU A 392 -9.23 -10.36 -15.18
N GLU A 393 -10.02 -11.42 -15.16
CA GLU A 393 -9.89 -12.59 -16.03
C GLU A 393 -11.18 -12.92 -16.78
N GLY A 394 -11.04 -13.74 -17.80
CA GLY A 394 -12.13 -14.42 -18.50
C GLY A 394 -12.47 -13.85 -19.86
N LEU A 395 -12.47 -12.54 -20.04
CA LEU A 395 -12.62 -11.86 -21.32
C LEU A 395 -11.33 -11.12 -21.67
N THR A 396 -11.13 -10.80 -22.92
CA THR A 396 -9.93 -10.10 -23.40
C THR A 396 -10.28 -8.78 -24.06
N GLY A 397 -9.29 -7.87 -24.16
CA GLY A 397 -9.46 -6.57 -24.80
C GLY A 397 -10.56 -5.72 -24.15
N GLU A 398 -11.40 -5.12 -24.96
CA GLU A 398 -12.47 -4.23 -24.49
C GLU A 398 -13.63 -4.95 -23.78
N ASP A 399 -13.82 -6.25 -24.04
CA ASP A 399 -14.95 -7.01 -23.48
C ASP A 399 -14.90 -7.14 -21.96
N VAL A 400 -13.69 -7.17 -21.37
CA VAL A 400 -13.50 -7.22 -19.92
C VAL A 400 -14.00 -5.96 -19.20
N LYS A 401 -14.25 -4.86 -19.90
CA LYS A 401 -14.94 -3.69 -19.37
C LYS A 401 -16.40 -3.96 -18.98
N TYR A 402 -17.01 -4.98 -19.54
CA TYR A 402 -18.44 -5.29 -19.38
C TYR A 402 -18.71 -6.52 -18.55
N ASP A 403 -17.78 -7.47 -18.54
CA ASP A 403 -17.91 -8.70 -17.76
C ASP A 403 -16.56 -9.41 -17.58
N GLY A 404 -16.49 -10.32 -16.59
CA GLY A 404 -15.30 -11.09 -16.30
C GLY A 404 -15.40 -11.82 -14.96
N ARG A 405 -14.26 -12.17 -14.41
CA ARG A 405 -14.10 -12.67 -13.04
C ARG A 405 -12.83 -12.12 -12.45
N VAL A 406 -12.73 -12.17 -11.12
CA VAL A 406 -11.48 -11.90 -10.40
C VAL A 406 -10.98 -13.16 -9.71
N VAL A 407 -9.68 -13.21 -9.48
CA VAL A 407 -9.05 -14.20 -8.63
C VAL A 407 -8.16 -13.48 -7.62
N THR A 408 -8.01 -14.04 -6.42
CA THR A 408 -7.08 -13.51 -5.42
C THR A 408 -5.65 -13.94 -5.72
N THR A 409 -4.69 -13.04 -5.49
CA THR A 409 -3.27 -13.34 -5.63
C THR A 409 -2.62 -13.63 -4.28
N LYS A 410 -1.40 -14.18 -4.27
CA LYS A 410 -0.63 -14.28 -3.03
C LYS A 410 -0.24 -12.90 -2.48
N MET A 411 -0.13 -11.86 -3.32
CA MET A 411 0.06 -10.47 -2.90
C MET A 411 -1.16 -9.93 -2.16
N PHE A 412 -2.37 -10.27 -2.63
CA PHE A 412 -3.62 -9.96 -1.94
C PHE A 412 -3.62 -10.55 -0.51
N TRP A 413 -3.32 -11.84 -0.38
CA TRP A 413 -3.32 -12.51 0.92
C TRP A 413 -2.14 -12.11 1.81
N ALA A 414 -1.00 -11.74 1.23
CA ALA A 414 0.12 -11.14 1.95
C ALA A 414 -0.28 -9.80 2.60
N THR A 415 -0.96 -8.93 1.85
CA THR A 415 -1.50 -7.68 2.36
C THR A 415 -2.58 -7.94 3.41
N ALA A 416 -3.47 -8.92 3.19
CA ALA A 416 -4.53 -9.29 4.12
C ALA A 416 -4.01 -9.78 5.48
N ASN A 417 -2.81 -10.40 5.55
CA ASN A 417 -2.16 -10.75 6.83
C ASN A 417 -1.97 -9.53 7.74
N TYR A 418 -1.81 -8.34 7.15
CA TYR A 418 -1.74 -7.07 7.88
C TYR A 418 -3.12 -6.43 7.98
N SER A 419 -3.74 -6.06 6.87
CA SER A 419 -4.92 -5.19 6.83
C SER A 419 -6.15 -5.76 7.55
N PHE A 420 -6.34 -7.08 7.54
CA PHE A 420 -7.47 -7.72 8.22
C PHE A 420 -7.37 -7.65 9.74
N PHE A 421 -6.16 -7.78 10.28
CA PHE A 421 -5.92 -7.89 11.73
C PHE A 421 -5.37 -6.61 12.36
N VAL A 422 -4.47 -5.90 11.66
CA VAL A 422 -3.88 -4.64 12.13
C VAL A 422 -4.78 -3.49 11.70
N ARG A 423 -5.43 -2.84 12.67
CA ARG A 423 -6.50 -1.87 12.41
C ARG A 423 -6.09 -0.44 12.75
N PRO A 424 -6.74 0.57 12.17
CA PRO A 424 -6.56 1.98 12.57
C PRO A 424 -6.68 2.16 14.08
N GLY A 425 -5.78 2.96 14.65
CA GLY A 425 -5.69 3.18 16.10
C GLY A 425 -4.82 2.17 16.86
N MET A 426 -4.51 1.01 16.26
CA MET A 426 -3.50 0.12 16.84
C MET A 426 -2.13 0.78 16.82
N ARG A 427 -1.34 0.55 17.88
CA ARG A 427 0.05 0.98 17.94
C ARG A 427 0.98 -0.19 17.69
N ARG A 428 2.02 0.05 16.88
CA ARG A 428 3.13 -0.90 16.82
C ARG A 428 3.83 -0.93 18.17
N ILE A 429 4.14 -2.13 18.64
CA ILE A 429 4.84 -2.39 19.91
C ILE A 429 6.10 -3.21 19.64
N ASP A 430 6.98 -3.21 20.64
CA ASP A 430 8.27 -3.89 20.48
C ASP A 430 8.12 -5.41 20.47
N VAL A 431 8.88 -6.04 19.58
CA VAL A 431 9.10 -7.49 19.56
C VAL A 431 10.56 -7.76 19.21
N ARG A 432 11.27 -8.46 20.09
CA ARG A 432 12.71 -8.71 19.95
C ARG A 432 13.10 -10.12 20.34
N ALA A 433 14.16 -10.66 19.73
CA ALA A 433 14.76 -11.90 20.16
C ALA A 433 15.45 -11.71 21.53
N VAL A 434 15.39 -12.76 22.38
CA VAL A 434 15.89 -12.67 23.77
C VAL A 434 17.40 -12.83 23.82
N ASP A 435 17.94 -13.78 23.07
CA ASP A 435 19.35 -14.22 23.20
C ASP A 435 20.30 -13.56 22.20
N LYS A 436 19.79 -12.75 21.28
CA LYS A 436 20.59 -12.06 20.26
C LYS A 436 19.91 -10.79 19.76
N GLU A 437 20.69 -9.85 19.35
CA GLU A 437 20.21 -8.75 18.52
C GLU A 437 20.02 -9.25 17.09
N VAL A 438 18.95 -8.85 16.43
CA VAL A 438 18.65 -9.14 15.03
C VAL A 438 18.54 -7.80 14.31
N THR A 439 19.47 -7.55 13.41
CA THR A 439 19.44 -6.31 12.61
C THR A 439 18.28 -6.35 11.60
N PRO A 440 17.76 -5.18 11.15
CA PRO A 440 16.75 -5.14 10.11
C PRO A 440 17.17 -5.91 8.84
N LEU A 441 18.44 -5.83 8.44
CA LEU A 441 18.96 -6.53 7.25
C LEU A 441 18.95 -8.05 7.42
N GLU A 442 19.34 -8.56 8.59
CA GLU A 442 19.22 -10.00 8.89
C GLU A 442 17.77 -10.45 8.93
N ALA A 443 16.86 -9.62 9.47
CA ALA A 443 15.44 -9.93 9.53
C ALA A 443 14.83 -10.08 8.13
N VAL A 444 15.04 -9.12 7.23
CA VAL A 444 14.39 -9.09 5.90
C VAL A 444 14.88 -10.19 4.96
N THR A 445 15.99 -10.84 5.28
CA THR A 445 16.51 -11.99 4.53
C THR A 445 16.17 -13.35 5.17
N SER A 446 15.54 -13.35 6.36
CA SER A 446 15.27 -14.58 7.11
C SER A 446 13.88 -14.57 7.76
N LEU A 447 13.76 -14.03 8.97
CA LEU A 447 12.53 -14.05 9.75
C LEU A 447 12.20 -12.64 10.30
N MET A 448 11.11 -12.07 9.84
CA MET A 448 10.62 -10.76 10.26
C MET A 448 9.46 -10.91 11.23
N LEU A 449 9.45 -10.13 12.30
CA LEU A 449 8.33 -10.05 13.25
C LEU A 449 7.97 -8.58 13.48
N SER A 450 6.66 -8.28 13.46
CA SER A 450 6.13 -6.99 13.89
C SER A 450 4.86 -7.20 14.71
N SER A 451 4.71 -6.47 15.80
CA SER A 451 3.60 -6.64 16.74
C SER A 451 2.82 -5.35 16.91
N TYR A 452 1.51 -5.45 17.06
CA TYR A 452 0.57 -4.33 17.13
C TYR A 452 -0.47 -4.59 18.24
N THR A 453 -0.96 -3.52 18.89
CA THR A 453 -1.98 -3.63 19.92
C THR A 453 -2.93 -2.44 19.94
N ASP A 454 -4.19 -2.70 20.26
CA ASP A 454 -5.19 -1.70 20.67
C ASP A 454 -5.38 -1.64 22.19
N GLY A 455 -4.57 -2.40 22.95
CA GLY A 455 -4.67 -2.57 24.38
C GLY A 455 -5.44 -3.83 24.79
N SER A 456 -6.39 -4.31 23.98
CA SER A 456 -7.19 -5.50 24.26
C SER A 456 -6.62 -6.78 23.62
N GLN A 457 -6.09 -6.66 22.43
CA GLN A 457 -5.46 -7.76 21.70
C GLN A 457 -4.05 -7.40 21.26
N VAL A 458 -3.26 -8.44 20.97
CA VAL A 458 -1.96 -8.33 20.31
C VAL A 458 -1.99 -9.11 19.00
N VAL A 459 -1.64 -8.43 17.92
CA VAL A 459 -1.45 -9.03 16.60
C VAL A 459 0.03 -9.05 16.27
N THR A 460 0.59 -10.22 15.98
CA THR A 460 1.97 -10.36 15.51
C THR A 460 1.98 -10.95 14.12
N VAL A 461 2.51 -10.21 13.16
CA VAL A 461 2.73 -10.71 11.80
C VAL A 461 4.18 -11.17 11.68
N ILE A 462 4.36 -12.40 11.23
CA ILE A 462 5.63 -13.10 11.09
C ILE A 462 5.80 -13.48 9.63
N VAL A 463 6.87 -13.01 8.99
CA VAL A 463 7.20 -13.36 7.61
C VAL A 463 8.45 -14.23 7.61
N ASN A 464 8.31 -15.49 7.27
CA ASN A 464 9.44 -16.40 7.07
C ASN A 464 9.87 -16.37 5.60
N TYR A 465 10.92 -15.62 5.34
CA TYR A 465 11.50 -15.47 4.00
C TYR A 465 12.51 -16.58 3.65
N ALA A 466 12.89 -17.41 4.64
CA ALA A 466 13.83 -18.51 4.46
C ALA A 466 13.15 -19.74 3.86
N ASP A 467 13.97 -20.61 3.25
CA ASP A 467 13.53 -21.89 2.66
C ASP A 467 13.41 -23.02 3.68
N GLU A 468 13.50 -22.72 4.98
CA GLU A 468 13.40 -23.66 6.08
C GLU A 468 12.36 -23.20 7.12
N ASP A 469 11.74 -24.14 7.78
CA ASP A 469 10.86 -23.87 8.91
C ASP A 469 11.63 -23.17 10.03
N LYS A 470 11.00 -22.28 10.77
CA LYS A 470 11.59 -21.62 11.94
C LYS A 470 10.81 -22.00 13.20
N CYS A 471 11.52 -22.56 14.18
CA CYS A 471 10.94 -22.82 15.49
C CYS A 471 11.13 -21.60 16.39
N ILE A 472 10.02 -21.05 16.91
CA ILE A 472 10.07 -19.89 17.79
C ILE A 472 9.20 -20.08 19.05
N SER A 473 9.50 -19.31 20.06
CA SER A 473 8.56 -19.06 21.17
C SER A 473 8.25 -17.59 21.26
N LEU A 474 6.98 -17.25 21.50
CA LEU A 474 6.53 -15.87 21.75
C LEU A 474 6.13 -15.73 23.22
N LYS A 475 6.76 -14.81 23.93
CA LYS A 475 6.32 -14.39 25.27
C LYS A 475 5.50 -13.10 25.11
N CYS A 476 4.21 -13.18 25.36
CA CYS A 476 3.26 -12.07 25.33
C CYS A 476 2.49 -12.06 26.65
N ASP A 477 2.91 -11.26 27.62
CA ASP A 477 2.40 -11.23 28.99
C ASP A 477 2.23 -12.65 29.58
N ASN A 478 1.03 -12.94 30.12
CA ASN A 478 0.66 -14.24 30.66
C ASN A 478 -0.03 -15.16 29.64
N SER A 479 -0.14 -14.75 28.38
CA SER A 479 -0.84 -15.50 27.34
C SER A 479 -0.07 -16.76 26.97
N ARG A 480 -0.78 -17.87 26.87
CA ARG A 480 -0.20 -19.19 26.56
C ARG A 480 -0.50 -19.68 25.16
N LYS A 481 -1.55 -19.14 24.53
CA LYS A 481 -2.02 -19.56 23.20
C LYS A 481 -2.41 -18.35 22.35
N GLY A 482 -2.28 -18.48 21.03
CA GLY A 482 -2.77 -17.52 20.04
C GLY A 482 -3.48 -18.24 18.90
N LYS A 483 -4.40 -17.54 18.23
CA LYS A 483 -5.03 -17.96 16.98
C LYS A 483 -4.01 -17.73 15.85
N LEU A 484 -3.80 -18.72 15.00
CA LEU A 484 -2.85 -18.64 13.89
C LEU A 484 -3.55 -18.66 12.54
N TYR A 485 -3.11 -17.77 11.65
CA TYR A 485 -3.55 -17.66 10.26
C TYR A 485 -2.31 -17.72 9.36
N VAL A 486 -2.36 -18.51 8.30
CA VAL A 486 -1.19 -18.78 7.46
C VAL A 486 -1.47 -18.48 6.00
N THR A 487 -0.55 -17.76 5.37
CA THR A 487 -0.41 -17.66 3.91
C THR A 487 0.88 -18.36 3.49
N SER A 488 0.77 -19.32 2.58
CA SER A 488 1.89 -20.10 2.02
C SER A 488 1.60 -20.45 0.56
N ILE A 489 2.38 -21.34 -0.04
CA ILE A 489 2.10 -21.79 -1.41
C ILE A 489 0.69 -22.42 -1.53
N ASP A 490 0.24 -23.14 -0.52
CA ASP A 490 -1.01 -23.91 -0.48
C ASP A 490 -2.11 -23.29 0.41
N LYS A 491 -1.83 -22.19 1.11
CA LYS A 491 -2.76 -21.53 2.04
C LYS A 491 -2.92 -20.05 1.72
N ASP A 492 -4.15 -19.57 1.92
CA ASP A 492 -4.56 -18.18 1.69
C ASP A 492 -5.18 -17.62 2.97
N LEU A 493 -4.32 -17.11 3.88
CA LEU A 493 -4.70 -16.60 5.19
C LEU A 493 -5.57 -17.59 6.00
N GLN A 494 -5.25 -18.87 5.85
CA GLN A 494 -6.02 -19.96 6.43
C GLN A 494 -5.88 -20.00 7.96
N TYR A 495 -7.00 -20.10 8.66
CA TYR A 495 -7.01 -20.37 10.09
C TYR A 495 -6.58 -21.81 10.37
N ILE A 496 -5.55 -21.96 11.19
CA ILE A 496 -5.02 -23.30 11.56
C ILE A 496 -5.21 -23.64 13.03
N GLY A 497 -6.05 -22.88 13.74
CA GLY A 497 -6.40 -23.15 15.14
C GLY A 497 -5.66 -22.30 16.15
N LYS A 498 -5.84 -22.64 17.45
CA LYS A 498 -5.12 -22.04 18.58
C LYS A 498 -3.91 -22.86 18.96
N HIS A 499 -2.74 -22.27 18.91
CA HIS A 499 -1.45 -22.91 19.18
C HIS A 499 -0.78 -22.36 20.43
N LYS A 500 0.07 -23.18 21.06
CA LYS A 500 0.87 -22.78 22.25
C LYS A 500 1.99 -21.82 21.80
N LEU A 501 2.02 -20.62 22.36
CA LEU A 501 3.03 -19.59 22.02
C LEU A 501 4.47 -20.00 22.36
N LYS A 502 4.66 -20.93 23.31
CA LYS A 502 6.00 -21.42 23.69
C LYS A 502 6.67 -22.34 22.65
N SER A 503 5.94 -22.79 21.64
CA SER A 503 6.43 -23.72 20.63
C SER A 503 5.61 -23.54 19.35
N LEU A 504 6.05 -22.61 18.50
CA LEU A 504 5.45 -22.32 17.20
C LEU A 504 6.44 -22.76 16.13
N THR A 505 5.93 -23.49 15.14
CA THR A 505 6.65 -23.72 13.88
C THR A 505 6.10 -22.77 12.83
N ILE A 506 6.95 -21.92 12.31
CA ILE A 506 6.65 -21.00 11.22
C ILE A 506 7.14 -21.64 9.94
N PRO A 507 6.24 -22.10 9.06
CA PRO A 507 6.63 -22.82 7.86
C PRO A 507 7.59 -22.02 6.98
N ALA A 508 8.45 -22.70 6.26
CA ALA A 508 9.30 -22.11 5.22
C ALA A 508 8.44 -21.31 4.22
N ARG A 509 8.95 -20.20 3.71
CA ARG A 509 8.29 -19.40 2.67
C ARG A 509 6.81 -19.12 3.00
N SER A 510 6.54 -18.55 4.18
CA SER A 510 5.17 -18.29 4.65
C SER A 510 5.02 -16.97 5.40
N ILE A 511 3.78 -16.53 5.52
CA ILE A 511 3.37 -15.42 6.39
C ILE A 511 2.43 -16.00 7.42
N VAL A 512 2.70 -15.75 8.70
CA VAL A 512 1.88 -16.23 9.82
C VAL A 512 1.42 -15.05 10.65
N THR A 513 0.12 -14.87 10.78
CA THR A 513 -0.45 -13.89 11.71
C THR A 513 -0.91 -14.60 12.99
N VAL A 514 -0.37 -14.16 14.11
CA VAL A 514 -0.71 -14.65 15.45
C VAL A 514 -1.58 -13.61 16.16
N VAL A 515 -2.78 -13.98 16.56
CA VAL A 515 -3.69 -13.11 17.31
C VAL A 515 -3.83 -13.65 18.73
N VAL A 516 -3.53 -12.79 19.71
CA VAL A 516 -3.63 -13.05 21.14
C VAL A 516 -4.68 -12.10 21.72
N ASP A 517 -5.75 -12.68 22.25
CA ASP A 517 -6.86 -11.97 22.91
C ASP A 517 -6.50 -11.65 24.36
#